data_a74325ca23a511b8b85a3c8430a2798e
#
_entry.id   a74325ca23a511b8b85a3c8430a2798e
#
_cell.length_a   1.000
_cell.length_b   1.000
_cell.length_c   1.000
_cell.angle_alpha   90.00
_cell.angle_beta   90.00
_cell.angle_gamma   90.00
#
_symmetry.space_group_name_H-M   'P 1'
#
loop_
_entity.id
_entity.type
_entity.pdbx_description
1 polymer ?
#
loop_
_entity_poly.entity_id
_entity_poly.type
_entity_poly.pdbx_seq_one_letter_code
_entity_poly.pdbx_strand_id
1 'polypeptide(L)' 'MTTPTSILSDKLVDMAFITQLTGLTDKWFYRLIQEGLFPKPIKLGRSSRWLRSEVEAWLQQRIAESRG' A
#
# COMPACT_ATOMS: atom_id res chain seq x y z
N MET A 1 -18.85 -12.08 18.21
CA MET A 1 -18.63 -10.68 17.97
C MET A 1 -18.41 -10.41 16.49
N THR A 2 -19.15 -9.49 16.02
CA THR A 2 -19.05 -9.17 14.63
C THR A 2 -18.15 -7.98 14.46
N THR A 3 -17.17 -8.12 13.63
CA THR A 3 -16.26 -7.04 13.37
C THR A 3 -16.29 -6.73 11.90
N PRO A 4 -15.92 -5.51 11.54
CA PRO A 4 -15.76 -5.18 10.13
C PRO A 4 -14.70 -6.08 9.56
N THR A 5 -15.14 -7.02 8.80
CA THR A 5 -14.27 -8.10 8.42
C THR A 5 -13.12 -7.64 7.55
N SER A 6 -13.39 -6.72 6.62
CA SER A 6 -12.35 -6.35 5.67
C SER A 6 -11.16 -5.67 6.34
N ILE A 7 -11.42 -4.83 7.33
CA ILE A 7 -10.31 -4.12 7.99
C ILE A 7 -9.58 -5.02 8.97
N LEU A 8 -10.31 -5.87 9.69
CA LEU A 8 -9.66 -6.70 10.70
C LEU A 8 -9.00 -7.94 10.14
N SER A 9 -9.48 -8.42 9.01
CA SER A 9 -8.84 -9.57 8.36
C SER A 9 -7.71 -9.13 7.42
N ASP A 10 -7.70 -7.87 7.04
CA ASP A 10 -6.67 -7.31 6.16
C ASP A 10 -5.64 -6.63 7.03
N LYS A 11 -4.39 -6.96 6.84
CA LYS A 11 -3.33 -6.40 7.66
C LYS A 11 -2.96 -5.01 7.19
N LEU A 12 -2.66 -4.16 8.15
CA LEU A 12 -2.12 -2.84 7.86
C LEU A 12 -0.61 -2.94 7.77
N VAL A 13 -0.05 -2.27 6.79
CA VAL A 13 1.39 -2.30 6.55
C VAL A 13 1.90 -0.86 6.47
N ASP A 14 3.19 -0.68 6.74
CA ASP A 14 3.79 0.64 6.70
C ASP A 14 4.70 0.77 5.47
N MET A 15 5.32 1.93 5.35
CA MET A 15 6.21 2.19 4.22
C MET A 15 7.42 1.25 4.21
N ALA A 16 7.90 0.85 5.40
CA ALA A 16 9.03 -0.07 5.46
C ALA A 16 8.68 -1.41 4.81
N PHE A 17 7.45 -1.89 5.04
CA PHE A 17 6.99 -3.11 4.38
C PHE A 17 6.97 -2.93 2.86
N ILE A 18 6.45 -1.80 2.40
CA ILE A 18 6.29 -1.55 0.96
C ILE A 18 7.66 -1.48 0.28
N THR A 19 8.60 -0.79 0.90
CA THR A 19 9.94 -0.66 0.32
C THR A 19 10.69 -1.98 0.32
N GLN A 20 10.51 -2.79 1.36
CA GLN A 20 11.13 -4.11 1.39
C GLN A 20 10.52 -5.04 0.35
N LEU A 21 9.21 -4.97 0.18
CA LEU A 21 8.53 -5.81 -0.79
C LEU A 21 8.98 -5.52 -2.22
N THR A 22 9.19 -4.25 -2.53
CA THR A 22 9.46 -3.82 -3.90
C THR A 22 10.93 -3.54 -4.16
N GLY A 23 11.70 -3.29 -3.11
CA GLY A 23 13.10 -2.88 -3.28
C GLY A 23 13.26 -1.44 -3.73
N LEU A 24 12.19 -0.65 -3.67
CA LEU A 24 12.23 0.74 -4.09
C LEU A 24 12.25 1.65 -2.86
N THR A 25 12.46 2.94 -3.09
CA THR A 25 12.63 3.88 -1.98
C THR A 25 11.30 4.51 -1.56
N ASP A 26 11.26 4.99 -0.31
CA ASP A 26 10.09 5.67 0.20
C ASP A 26 9.82 6.97 -0.56
N LYS A 27 10.85 7.67 -0.96
CA LYS A 27 10.68 8.91 -1.72
C LYS A 27 9.93 8.65 -3.02
N TRP A 28 10.24 7.55 -3.68
CA TRP A 28 9.60 7.20 -4.93
C TRP A 28 8.10 6.97 -4.71
N PHE A 29 7.75 6.25 -3.64
CA PHE A 29 6.35 5.99 -3.34
C PHE A 29 5.59 7.24 -2.92
N TYR A 30 6.21 8.13 -2.15
CA TYR A 30 5.53 9.36 -1.77
C TYR A 30 5.28 10.25 -2.99
N ARG A 31 6.17 10.23 -3.95
CA ARG A 31 5.95 10.91 -5.20
C ARG A 31 4.75 10.34 -5.95
N LEU A 32 4.64 9.01 -6.00
CA LEU A 32 3.49 8.38 -6.64
C LEU A 32 2.19 8.72 -5.94
N ILE A 33 2.21 8.81 -4.62
CA ILE A 33 1.04 9.20 -3.87
C ILE A 33 0.59 10.60 -4.25
N GLN A 34 1.54 11.52 -4.37
CA GLN A 34 1.23 12.88 -4.77
C GLN A 34 0.66 12.95 -6.18
N GLU A 35 1.10 12.07 -7.04
CA GLU A 35 0.63 12.02 -8.41
C GLU A 35 -0.65 11.20 -8.57
N GLY A 36 -1.16 10.63 -7.50
CA GLY A 36 -2.38 9.84 -7.56
C GLY A 36 -2.18 8.45 -8.15
N LEU A 37 -0.94 7.97 -8.19
CA LEU A 37 -0.60 6.70 -8.83
C LEU A 37 -0.37 5.57 -7.84
N PHE A 38 -0.49 5.84 -6.56
CA PHE A 38 -0.36 4.83 -5.51
C PHE A 38 -1.44 5.10 -4.47
N PRO A 39 -1.97 4.06 -3.81
CA PRO A 39 -3.03 4.25 -2.82
C PRO A 39 -2.64 5.23 -1.73
N LYS A 40 -3.58 6.07 -1.34
CA LYS A 40 -3.34 7.03 -0.28
C LYS A 40 -3.26 6.31 1.06
N PRO A 41 -2.39 6.78 1.96
CA PRO A 41 -2.27 6.14 3.25
C PRO A 41 -3.48 6.40 4.14
N ILE A 42 -3.72 5.46 5.03
CA ILE A 42 -4.65 5.63 6.13
C ILE A 42 -3.88 6.30 7.25
N LYS A 43 -4.33 7.47 7.68
CA LYS A 43 -3.63 8.20 8.73
C LYS A 43 -4.14 7.78 10.09
N LEU A 44 -3.24 7.29 10.91
CA LEU A 44 -3.54 6.93 12.29
C LEU A 44 -2.69 7.81 13.19
N GLY A 45 -3.21 8.99 13.49
CA GLY A 45 -2.42 10.02 14.15
C GLY A 45 -1.29 10.46 13.24
N ARG A 46 -0.06 10.29 13.69
CA ARG A 46 1.11 10.64 12.90
C ARG A 46 1.61 9.51 12.02
N SER A 47 1.01 8.34 12.17
CA SER A 47 1.45 7.16 11.44
C SER A 47 0.65 7.01 10.15
N SER A 48 1.32 6.53 9.12
CA SER A 48 0.68 6.21 7.86
C SER A 48 0.70 4.72 7.66
N ARG A 49 -0.43 4.18 7.26
CA ARG A 49 -0.54 2.74 7.00
C ARG A 49 -1.34 2.53 5.73
N TRP A 50 -1.19 1.36 5.16
CA TRP A 50 -1.94 0.95 3.96
C TRP A 50 -2.53 -0.40 4.24
N LEU A 51 -3.64 -0.71 3.57
CA LEU A 51 -4.15 -2.08 3.60
C LEU A 51 -3.24 -2.94 2.73
N ARG A 52 -2.82 -4.08 3.28
CA ARG A 52 -1.91 -4.96 2.55
C ARG A 52 -2.51 -5.39 1.22
N SER A 53 -3.81 -5.67 1.19
CA SER A 53 -4.46 -6.08 -0.04
C SER A 53 -4.40 -5.01 -1.12
N GLU A 54 -4.50 -3.74 -0.72
CA GLU A 54 -4.39 -2.65 -1.69
C GLU A 54 -3.00 -2.56 -2.28
N VAL A 55 -1.99 -2.73 -1.43
CA VAL A 55 -0.60 -2.70 -1.90
C VAL A 55 -0.35 -3.85 -2.85
N GLU A 56 -0.81 -5.04 -2.49
CA GLU A 56 -0.61 -6.21 -3.33
C GLU A 56 -1.34 -6.09 -4.67
N ALA A 57 -2.57 -5.58 -4.63
CA ALA A 57 -3.33 -5.40 -5.87
C ALA A 57 -2.66 -4.38 -6.78
N TRP A 58 -2.17 -3.29 -6.20
CA TRP A 58 -1.44 -2.28 -6.96
C TRP A 58 -0.21 -2.89 -7.63
N LEU A 59 0.56 -3.68 -6.87
CA LEU A 59 1.77 -4.27 -7.38
C LEU A 59 1.46 -5.28 -8.49
N GLN A 60 0.44 -6.11 -8.29
CA GLN A 60 0.04 -7.08 -9.32
C GLN A 60 -0.37 -6.39 -10.60
N GLN A 61 -1.08 -5.28 -10.49
CA GLN A 61 -1.50 -4.53 -11.67
C GLN A 61 -0.30 -3.95 -12.40
N ARG A 62 0.68 -3.43 -11.65
CA ARG A 62 1.89 -2.90 -12.29
C ARG A 62 2.69 -3.98 -12.97
N ILE A 63 2.76 -5.16 -12.35
CA ILE A 63 3.44 -6.29 -12.96
C ILE A 63 2.76 -6.69 -14.27
N ALA A 64 1.44 -6.77 -14.25
CA ALA A 64 0.68 -7.15 -15.42
C ALA A 64 0.88 -6.14 -16.56
N GLU A 65 0.86 -4.85 -16.23
CA GLU A 65 1.07 -3.81 -17.23
C GLU A 65 2.47 -3.87 -17.83
N SER A 66 3.44 -4.17 -16.97
CA SER A 66 4.84 -4.23 -17.41
C SER A 66 5.09 -5.42 -18.31
N ARG A 67 4.41 -6.52 -18.05
CA ARG A 67 4.59 -7.74 -18.85
C ARG A 67 3.62 -7.86 -20.00
N GLY A 68 2.55 -7.10 -19.90
CA GLY A 68 1.51 -7.14 -20.90
C GLY A 68 1.91 -6.46 -22.16
#